data_e851eb20ede624949e8ef971841fba44
#
_entry.id   e851eb20ede624949e8ef971841fba44
#
_cell.length_a   1.000
_cell.length_b   1.000
_cell.length_c   1.000
_cell.angle_alpha   90.00
_cell.angle_beta   90.00
_cell.angle_gamma   90.00
#
_symmetry.space_group_name_H-M   'P 1'
#
loop_
_entity.id
_entity.type
_entity.pdbx_description
1 polymer ?
#
loop_
_entity_poly.entity_id
_entity_poly.type
_entity_poly.pdbx_seq_one_letter_code
_entity_poly.pdbx_strand_id
1 'polypeptide(L)'
;MQSPLSDSWHGTTILTVRKNGSVVIGGDGQVTIGQTIVKANAKKVRRLGKGDVIGGFAGATADAFTLFERLEAKLEQYPGQLTRAAVELAKDWRTDRYLRRLEAMMIVADAQVSLVLTGTGDVLEPEAGIMGIGSGGNYALAAARAMIDGPLDAEAIVRKAMDIAADICVYTNRNITVEKL
;
A
#
# COMPACT_ATOMS: atom_id res chain seq x y z
N MET A 1 24.62 -26.18 8.02
CA MET A 1 23.51 -26.37 7.05
C MET A 1 22.91 -25.00 6.82
N GLN A 2 23.17 -24.39 5.66
CA GLN A 2 22.50 -23.16 5.26
C GLN A 2 21.06 -23.53 4.91
N SER A 3 20.08 -22.86 5.51
CA SER A 3 18.68 -22.93 5.08
C SER A 3 18.60 -22.63 3.60
N PRO A 4 17.78 -23.35 2.82
CA PRO A 4 17.54 -22.95 1.44
C PRO A 4 17.01 -21.52 1.47
N LEU A 5 17.65 -20.65 0.69
CA LEU A 5 17.20 -19.29 0.45
C LEU A 5 15.73 -19.38 0.04
N SER A 6 14.83 -18.95 0.92
CA SER A 6 13.43 -18.84 0.57
C SER A 6 13.37 -17.85 -0.60
N ASP A 7 12.89 -18.29 -1.75
CA ASP A 7 12.57 -17.43 -2.90
C ASP A 7 11.41 -16.49 -2.54
N SER A 8 11.59 -15.72 -1.46
CA SER A 8 10.59 -14.77 -1.03
C SER A 8 10.60 -13.58 -1.99
N TRP A 9 9.42 -13.25 -2.48
CA TRP A 9 9.21 -12.07 -3.31
C TRP A 9 9.33 -10.84 -2.42
N HIS A 10 10.28 -9.97 -2.75
CA HIS A 10 10.52 -8.72 -2.05
C HIS A 10 10.47 -7.56 -3.04
N GLY A 11 10.24 -6.38 -2.52
CA GLY A 11 10.31 -5.16 -3.28
C GLY A 11 8.96 -4.49 -3.38
N THR A 12 8.63 -3.73 -2.35
CA THR A 12 7.47 -2.85 -2.37
C THR A 12 7.67 -1.73 -1.39
N THR A 13 7.37 -0.52 -1.83
CA THR A 13 7.10 0.61 -0.97
C THR A 13 5.79 1.22 -1.38
N ILE A 14 4.84 1.27 -0.48
CA ILE A 14 3.60 2.03 -0.62
C ILE A 14 3.57 3.08 0.49
N LEU A 15 3.23 4.30 0.13
CA LEU A 15 3.08 5.43 1.04
C LEU A 15 1.76 6.13 0.81
N THR A 16 0.98 6.37 1.86
CA THR A 16 -0.16 7.29 1.83
C THR A 16 0.14 8.55 2.61
N VAL A 17 -0.32 9.68 2.10
CA VAL A 17 -0.30 10.98 2.77
C VAL A 17 -1.63 11.67 2.56
N ARG A 18 -2.27 12.07 3.67
CA ARG A 18 -3.46 12.92 3.66
C ARG A 18 -3.07 14.30 4.20
N LYS A 19 -3.33 15.32 3.42
CA LYS A 19 -3.03 16.72 3.80
C LYS A 19 -3.99 17.69 3.11
N ASN A 20 -4.53 18.63 3.88
CA ASN A 20 -5.38 19.73 3.37
C ASN A 20 -6.54 19.24 2.49
N GLY A 21 -7.23 18.18 2.91
CA GLY A 21 -8.39 17.62 2.20
C GLY A 21 -8.05 16.75 0.99
N SER A 22 -6.77 16.60 0.64
CA SER A 22 -6.31 15.68 -0.42
C SER A 22 -5.67 14.45 0.19
N VAL A 23 -5.87 13.30 -0.44
CA VAL A 23 -5.17 12.05 -0.11
C VAL A 23 -4.46 11.52 -1.34
N VAL A 24 -3.23 11.09 -1.13
CA VAL A 24 -2.35 10.56 -2.18
C VAL A 24 -1.78 9.22 -1.72
N ILE A 25 -1.79 8.23 -2.61
CA ILE A 25 -1.08 6.98 -2.43
C ILE A 25 -0.05 6.85 -3.54
N GLY A 26 1.21 6.65 -3.16
CA GLY A 26 2.31 6.36 -4.06
C GLY A 26 2.84 4.95 -3.87
N GLY A 27 3.28 4.32 -4.96
CA GLY A 27 3.93 3.02 -4.96
C GLY A 27 5.11 3.00 -5.91
N ASP A 28 6.19 2.29 -5.53
CA ASP A 28 7.30 2.03 -6.42
C ASP A 28 6.98 0.92 -7.43
N GLY A 29 7.86 0.68 -8.39
CA GLY A 29 7.66 -0.32 -9.44
C GLY A 29 8.51 -1.59 -9.31
N GLN A 30 9.35 -1.72 -8.30
CA GLN A 30 10.30 -2.83 -8.21
C GLN A 30 9.65 -4.13 -7.71
N VAL A 31 9.94 -5.22 -8.40
CA VAL A 31 9.67 -6.60 -7.98
C VAL A 31 11.00 -7.35 -7.99
N THR A 32 11.35 -7.97 -6.87
CA THR A 32 12.63 -8.66 -6.65
C THR A 32 12.36 -10.09 -6.19
N ILE A 33 13.09 -11.05 -6.75
CA ILE A 33 13.12 -12.45 -6.28
C ILE A 33 14.54 -12.72 -5.80
N GLY A 34 14.70 -13.00 -4.51
CA GLY A 34 16.02 -13.13 -3.90
C GLY A 34 16.85 -11.87 -4.11
N GLN A 35 17.89 -11.93 -4.94
CA GLN A 35 18.78 -10.81 -5.25
C GLN A 35 18.60 -10.26 -6.68
N THR A 36 17.55 -10.70 -7.39
CA THR A 36 17.34 -10.33 -8.80
C THR A 36 16.10 -9.45 -8.95
N ILE A 37 16.26 -8.28 -9.58
CA ILE A 37 15.15 -7.44 -10.00
C ILE A 37 14.52 -8.08 -11.23
N VAL A 38 13.29 -8.58 -11.11
CA VAL A 38 12.56 -9.23 -12.20
C VAL A 38 11.60 -8.29 -12.92
N LYS A 39 11.21 -7.18 -12.29
CA LYS A 39 10.39 -6.13 -12.88
C LYS A 39 10.68 -4.80 -12.20
N ALA A 40 10.71 -3.72 -12.98
CA ALA A 40 11.03 -2.37 -12.47
C ALA A 40 9.84 -1.39 -12.56
N ASN A 41 8.75 -1.76 -13.24
CA ASN A 41 7.62 -0.89 -13.55
C ASN A 41 6.26 -1.53 -13.19
N ALA A 42 6.21 -2.31 -12.12
CA ALA A 42 4.96 -2.86 -11.62
C ALA A 42 4.05 -1.75 -11.10
N LYS A 43 2.75 -1.84 -11.39
CA LYS A 43 1.73 -0.94 -10.86
C LYS A 43 1.16 -1.54 -9.58
N LYS A 44 1.52 -0.96 -8.45
CA LYS A 44 1.12 -1.42 -7.10
C LYS A 44 0.03 -0.55 -6.48
N VAL A 45 -0.33 0.54 -7.14
CA VAL A 45 -1.37 1.49 -6.73
C VAL A 45 -2.41 1.59 -7.84
N ARG A 46 -3.68 1.64 -7.47
CA ARG A 46 -4.81 1.74 -8.41
C ARG A 46 -6.02 2.42 -7.82
N ARG A 47 -6.91 2.86 -8.71
CA ARG A 47 -8.27 3.26 -8.36
C ARG A 47 -9.17 2.04 -8.26
N LEU A 48 -10.11 2.08 -7.32
CA LEU A 48 -11.07 1.03 -7.01
C LEU A 48 -12.49 1.59 -6.97
N GLY A 49 -13.47 0.69 -7.00
CA GLY A 49 -14.87 1.06 -7.02
C GLY A 49 -15.21 1.87 -8.27
N LYS A 50 -15.93 2.97 -8.10
CA LYS A 50 -16.27 3.91 -9.18
C LYS A 50 -15.21 5.01 -9.37
N GLY A 51 -14.00 4.80 -8.84
CA GLY A 51 -12.90 5.75 -8.89
C GLY A 51 -12.82 6.67 -7.66
N ASP A 52 -13.65 6.44 -6.67
CA ASP A 52 -13.73 7.17 -5.40
C ASP A 52 -12.89 6.56 -4.26
N VAL A 53 -12.24 5.45 -4.53
CA VAL A 53 -11.28 4.80 -3.63
C VAL A 53 -9.95 4.60 -4.36
N ILE A 54 -8.86 4.81 -3.66
CA ILE A 54 -7.50 4.48 -4.12
C ILE A 54 -6.89 3.45 -3.19
N GLY A 55 -6.08 2.55 -3.72
CA GLY A 55 -5.47 1.49 -2.94
C GLY A 55 -4.07 1.14 -3.39
N GLY A 56 -3.23 0.71 -2.44
CA GLY A 56 -1.89 0.21 -2.66
C GLY A 56 -1.65 -1.08 -1.88
N PHE A 57 -0.84 -1.97 -2.44
CA PHE A 57 -0.62 -3.31 -1.92
C PHE A 57 0.87 -3.63 -1.80
N ALA A 58 1.25 -4.20 -0.66
CA ALA A 58 2.58 -4.75 -0.40
C ALA A 58 2.48 -6.25 -0.15
N GLY A 59 3.10 -7.05 -1.04
CA GLY A 59 3.06 -8.51 -1.02
C GLY A 59 3.26 -9.10 -2.42
N ALA A 60 3.00 -10.38 -2.61
CA ALA A 60 3.10 -11.02 -3.91
C ALA A 60 2.03 -10.49 -4.89
N THR A 61 2.40 -10.30 -6.15
CA THR A 61 1.53 -9.69 -7.17
C THR A 61 0.23 -10.47 -7.39
N ALA A 62 0.28 -11.81 -7.37
CA ALA A 62 -0.92 -12.63 -7.52
C ALA A 62 -1.92 -12.43 -6.38
N ASP A 63 -1.42 -12.24 -5.15
CA ASP A 63 -2.22 -11.98 -3.96
C ASP A 63 -2.87 -10.60 -4.01
N ALA A 64 -2.17 -9.61 -4.59
CA ALA A 64 -2.70 -8.27 -4.78
C ALA A 64 -3.98 -8.27 -5.62
N PHE A 65 -3.99 -8.99 -6.74
CA PHE A 65 -5.16 -9.08 -7.61
C PHE A 65 -6.37 -9.66 -6.86
N THR A 66 -6.18 -10.76 -6.16
CA THR A 66 -7.25 -11.42 -5.40
C THR A 66 -7.83 -10.50 -4.34
N LEU A 67 -6.98 -9.80 -3.58
CA LEU A 67 -7.43 -8.91 -2.51
C LEU A 67 -8.11 -7.64 -3.05
N PHE A 68 -7.62 -7.09 -4.15
CA PHE A 68 -8.30 -5.96 -4.79
C PHE A 68 -9.67 -6.35 -5.35
N GLU A 69 -9.81 -7.50 -6.00
CA GLU A 69 -11.12 -8.01 -6.46
C GLU A 69 -12.10 -8.23 -5.29
N ARG A 70 -11.61 -8.79 -4.19
CA ARG A 70 -12.43 -8.98 -2.99
C ARG A 70 -12.85 -7.63 -2.37
N LEU A 71 -11.95 -6.64 -2.36
CA LEU A 71 -12.30 -5.31 -1.88
C LEU A 71 -13.34 -4.64 -2.79
N GLU A 72 -13.20 -4.73 -4.10
CA GLU A 72 -14.18 -4.17 -5.04
C GLU A 72 -15.57 -4.77 -4.83
N ALA A 73 -15.67 -6.08 -4.62
CA ALA A 73 -16.95 -6.72 -4.29
C ALA A 73 -17.56 -6.18 -2.99
N LYS A 74 -16.73 -5.88 -1.97
CA LYS A 74 -17.21 -5.24 -0.74
C LYS A 74 -17.62 -3.78 -0.95
N LEU A 75 -16.91 -3.03 -1.79
CA LEU A 75 -17.28 -1.64 -2.12
C LEU A 75 -18.61 -1.58 -2.89
N GLU A 76 -18.89 -2.55 -3.76
CA GLU A 76 -20.18 -2.69 -4.41
C GLU A 76 -21.31 -3.01 -3.43
N GLN A 77 -21.03 -3.88 -2.46
CA GLN A 77 -21.99 -4.26 -1.41
C GLN A 77 -22.27 -3.12 -0.42
N TYR A 78 -21.26 -2.30 -0.13
CA TYR A 78 -21.32 -1.20 0.84
C TYR A 78 -20.89 0.13 0.20
N PRO A 79 -21.65 0.68 -0.76
CA PRO A 79 -21.26 1.88 -1.50
C PRO A 79 -21.10 3.09 -0.57
N GLY A 80 -20.01 3.83 -0.76
CA GLY A 80 -19.67 5.00 0.07
C GLY A 80 -19.29 4.69 1.53
N GLN A 81 -19.06 3.42 1.87
CA GLN A 81 -18.74 2.97 3.24
C GLN A 81 -17.40 2.24 3.25
N LEU A 82 -16.30 2.93 2.95
CA LEU A 82 -14.98 2.32 2.85
C LEU A 82 -14.58 1.56 4.12
N THR A 83 -14.79 2.15 5.30
CA THR A 83 -14.46 1.50 6.58
C THR A 83 -15.18 0.17 6.75
N ARG A 84 -16.48 0.12 6.40
CA ARG A 84 -17.25 -1.12 6.47
C ARG A 84 -16.75 -2.16 5.47
N ALA A 85 -16.53 -1.75 4.23
CA ALA A 85 -15.98 -2.62 3.20
C ALA A 85 -14.63 -3.21 3.60
N ALA A 86 -13.75 -2.39 4.17
CA ALA A 86 -12.43 -2.79 4.67
C ALA A 86 -12.52 -3.79 5.83
N VAL A 87 -13.41 -3.55 6.80
CA VAL A 87 -13.63 -4.45 7.94
C VAL A 87 -14.17 -5.81 7.47
N GLU A 88 -15.13 -5.81 6.54
CA GLU A 88 -15.67 -7.07 6.00
C GLU A 88 -14.62 -7.82 5.17
N LEU A 89 -13.76 -7.12 4.41
CA LEU A 89 -12.62 -7.75 3.74
C LEU A 89 -11.64 -8.35 4.75
N ALA A 90 -11.30 -7.64 5.81
CA ALA A 90 -10.38 -8.12 6.84
C ALA A 90 -10.91 -9.37 7.56
N LYS A 91 -12.21 -9.46 7.80
CA LYS A 91 -12.86 -10.69 8.33
C LYS A 91 -12.71 -11.85 7.37
N ASP A 92 -12.98 -11.64 6.07
CA ASP A 92 -12.81 -12.66 5.04
C ASP A 92 -11.33 -13.07 4.95
N TRP A 93 -10.41 -12.12 4.96
CA TRP A 93 -8.98 -12.39 4.91
C TRP A 93 -8.51 -13.29 6.05
N ARG A 94 -8.95 -12.99 7.25
CA ARG A 94 -8.60 -13.77 8.45
C ARG A 94 -9.19 -15.19 8.43
N THR A 95 -10.40 -15.35 7.92
CA THR A 95 -11.19 -16.60 8.04
C THR A 95 -11.12 -17.50 6.81
N ASP A 96 -10.86 -16.93 5.62
CA ASP A 96 -10.73 -17.70 4.39
C ASP A 96 -9.46 -18.57 4.41
N ARG A 97 -9.62 -19.84 4.05
CA ARG A 97 -8.53 -20.83 4.09
C ARG A 97 -7.35 -20.47 3.21
N TYR A 98 -7.58 -19.77 2.09
CA TYR A 98 -6.56 -19.35 1.15
C TYR A 98 -6.01 -17.98 1.50
N LEU A 99 -6.86 -17.00 1.73
CA LEU A 99 -6.47 -15.62 2.01
C LEU A 99 -5.65 -15.48 3.29
N ARG A 100 -5.98 -16.21 4.36
CA ARG A 100 -5.27 -16.12 5.65
C ARG A 100 -3.79 -16.53 5.60
N ARG A 101 -3.34 -17.14 4.49
CA ARG A 101 -1.94 -17.52 4.27
C ARG A 101 -1.13 -16.43 3.59
N LEU A 102 -1.78 -15.35 3.15
CA LEU A 102 -1.14 -14.25 2.45
C LEU A 102 -0.45 -13.33 3.45
N GLU A 103 0.87 -13.27 3.36
CA GLU A 103 1.67 -12.30 4.08
C GLU A 103 1.68 -10.99 3.28
N ALA A 104 0.70 -10.15 3.53
CA ALA A 104 0.50 -8.94 2.77
C ALA A 104 -0.09 -7.82 3.62
N MET A 105 0.06 -6.61 3.15
CA MET A 105 -0.59 -5.41 3.69
C MET A 105 -1.20 -4.60 2.56
N MET A 106 -2.26 -3.90 2.87
CA MET A 106 -2.97 -3.03 1.94
C MET A 106 -3.22 -1.68 2.59
N ILE A 107 -3.03 -0.60 1.84
CA ILE A 107 -3.53 0.73 2.19
C ILE A 107 -4.66 1.06 1.25
N VAL A 108 -5.76 1.56 1.78
CA VAL A 108 -6.89 2.07 1.01
C VAL A 108 -7.34 3.41 1.54
N ALA A 109 -7.79 4.29 0.67
CA ALA A 109 -8.26 5.61 1.06
C ALA A 109 -9.39 6.09 0.16
N ASP A 110 -10.33 6.81 0.74
CA ASP A 110 -11.30 7.65 0.05
C ASP A 110 -11.12 9.14 0.46
N ALA A 111 -12.03 10.00 0.07
CA ALA A 111 -11.97 11.41 0.41
C ALA A 111 -11.97 11.68 1.93
N GLN A 112 -12.44 10.75 2.75
CA GLN A 112 -12.68 10.93 4.18
C GLN A 112 -11.68 10.19 5.07
N VAL A 113 -11.33 8.95 4.73
CA VAL A 113 -10.54 8.06 5.58
C VAL A 113 -9.42 7.36 4.81
N SER A 114 -8.33 7.10 5.51
CA SER A 114 -7.25 6.21 5.05
C SER A 114 -7.15 5.03 6.02
N LEU A 115 -7.04 3.82 5.50
CA LEU A 115 -7.02 2.59 6.30
C LEU A 115 -5.86 1.69 5.87
N VAL A 116 -5.27 1.02 6.86
CA VAL A 116 -4.30 -0.06 6.65
C VAL A 116 -4.96 -1.38 7.02
N LEU A 117 -4.91 -2.34 6.12
CA LEU A 117 -5.41 -3.69 6.35
C LEU A 117 -4.23 -4.66 6.37
N THR A 118 -4.26 -5.61 7.30
CA THR A 118 -3.24 -6.67 7.43
C THR A 118 -3.85 -8.05 7.28
N GLY A 119 -3.01 -9.02 6.94
CA GLY A 119 -3.41 -10.43 6.82
C GLY A 119 -3.87 -11.06 8.13
N THR A 120 -3.60 -10.43 9.27
CA THR A 120 -4.09 -10.85 10.60
C THR A 120 -5.51 -10.38 10.89
N GLY A 121 -6.10 -9.60 10.00
CA GLY A 121 -7.47 -9.10 10.12
C GLY A 121 -7.58 -7.74 10.81
N ASP A 122 -6.44 -7.04 10.98
CA ASP A 122 -6.45 -5.70 11.56
C ASP A 122 -6.84 -4.67 10.50
N VAL A 123 -7.63 -3.69 10.92
CA VAL A 123 -7.96 -2.48 10.16
C VAL A 123 -7.62 -1.29 11.03
N LEU A 124 -6.65 -0.50 10.59
CA LEU A 124 -6.11 0.63 11.35
C LEU A 124 -6.26 1.92 10.55
N GLU A 125 -6.67 2.98 11.21
CA GLU A 125 -6.57 4.34 10.68
C GLU A 125 -5.20 4.91 11.09
N PRO A 126 -4.32 5.31 10.13
CA PRO A 126 -3.00 5.80 10.46
C PRO A 126 -3.06 7.15 11.15
N GLU A 127 -2.23 7.32 12.17
CA GLU A 127 -2.07 8.59 12.86
C GLU A 127 -1.57 9.67 11.89
N ALA A 128 -2.13 10.86 11.98
CA ALA A 128 -1.84 12.01 11.11
C ALA A 128 -2.06 11.74 9.60
N GLY A 129 -2.79 10.69 9.22
CA GLY A 129 -3.09 10.36 7.82
C GLY A 129 -1.88 9.93 6.98
N ILE A 130 -0.80 9.47 7.62
CA ILE A 130 0.43 9.05 6.95
C ILE A 130 0.75 7.61 7.32
N MET A 131 0.97 6.74 6.32
CA MET A 131 1.42 5.38 6.55
C MET A 131 2.25 4.87 5.38
N GLY A 132 3.33 4.16 5.73
CA GLY A 132 4.15 3.42 4.78
C GLY A 132 4.08 1.92 5.05
N ILE A 133 3.99 1.12 4.00
CA ILE A 133 4.03 -0.35 4.06
C ILE A 133 5.03 -0.91 3.05
N GLY A 134 5.44 -2.16 3.28
CA GLY A 134 6.43 -2.84 2.46
C GLY A 134 7.87 -2.57 2.90
N SER A 135 8.83 -3.07 2.13
CA SER A 135 10.26 -3.08 2.47
C SER A 135 10.84 -1.68 2.71
N GLY A 136 10.44 -0.69 1.90
CA GLY A 136 10.86 0.71 2.06
C GLY A 136 9.86 1.57 2.84
N GLY A 137 8.77 0.98 3.33
CA GLY A 137 7.65 1.72 3.94
C GLY A 137 8.06 2.58 5.12
N ASN A 138 8.92 2.08 6.00
CA ASN A 138 9.36 2.82 7.18
C ASN A 138 10.23 4.03 6.83
N TYR A 139 11.06 3.93 5.79
CA TYR A 139 11.87 5.06 5.31
C TYR A 139 10.99 6.15 4.69
N ALA A 140 10.03 5.75 3.85
CA ALA A 140 9.06 6.66 3.26
C ALA A 140 8.17 7.32 4.34
N LEU A 141 7.69 6.55 5.32
CA LEU A 141 6.92 7.06 6.45
C LEU A 141 7.70 8.12 7.26
N ALA A 142 8.93 7.83 7.63
CA ALA A 142 9.77 8.76 8.40
C ALA A 142 10.02 10.07 7.62
N ALA A 143 10.34 9.96 6.33
CA ALA A 143 10.54 11.11 5.46
C ALA A 143 9.26 11.96 5.31
N ALA A 144 8.10 11.32 5.09
CA ALA A 144 6.82 12.01 4.97
C ALA A 144 6.43 12.73 6.27
N ARG A 145 6.61 12.09 7.41
CA ARG A 145 6.36 12.71 8.73
C ARG A 145 7.22 13.95 8.98
N ALA A 146 8.46 13.93 8.53
CA ALA A 146 9.35 15.11 8.64
C ALA A 146 8.91 16.29 7.78
N MET A 147 8.14 16.05 6.72
CA MET A 147 7.71 17.08 5.77
C MET A 147 6.25 17.52 5.94
N ILE A 148 5.44 16.84 6.76
CA ILE A 148 3.99 17.05 6.80
C ILE A 148 3.59 18.46 7.21
N ASP A 149 4.32 19.08 8.14
CA ASP A 149 4.06 20.43 8.64
C ASP A 149 4.68 21.53 7.77
N GLY A 150 5.42 21.14 6.73
CA GLY A 150 6.07 22.08 5.80
C GLY A 150 5.14 22.55 4.67
N PRO A 151 5.67 23.28 3.69
CA PRO A 151 4.88 23.93 2.63
C PRO A 151 4.47 22.98 1.49
N LEU A 152 5.00 21.76 1.43
CA LEU A 152 4.71 20.81 0.35
C LEU A 152 3.28 20.26 0.44
N ASP A 153 2.63 20.07 -0.71
CA ASP A 153 1.35 19.36 -0.78
C ASP A 153 1.52 17.83 -0.62
N ALA A 154 0.42 17.12 -0.51
CA ALA A 154 0.44 15.67 -0.27
C ALA A 154 1.20 14.91 -1.38
N GLU A 155 1.03 15.29 -2.64
CA GLU A 155 1.70 14.61 -3.76
C GLU A 155 3.20 14.87 -3.77
N ALA A 156 3.63 16.09 -3.53
CA ALA A 156 5.06 16.45 -3.45
C ALA A 156 5.74 15.74 -2.28
N ILE A 157 5.05 15.60 -1.13
CA ILE A 157 5.55 14.82 0.02
C ILE A 157 5.71 13.35 -0.37
N VAL A 158 4.69 12.73 -0.99
CA VAL A 158 4.76 11.33 -1.41
C VAL A 158 5.93 11.10 -2.35
N ARG A 159 6.06 11.90 -3.40
CA ARG A 159 7.16 11.75 -4.38
C ARG A 159 8.54 11.88 -3.73
N LYS A 160 8.72 12.89 -2.89
CA LYS A 160 10.00 13.13 -2.21
C LYS A 160 10.33 12.04 -1.18
N ALA A 161 9.34 11.61 -0.41
CA ALA A 161 9.52 10.53 0.57
C ALA A 161 9.83 9.18 -0.09
N MET A 162 9.18 8.89 -1.22
CA MET A 162 9.44 7.68 -2.00
C MET A 162 10.83 7.71 -2.65
N ASP A 163 11.30 8.88 -3.09
CA ASP A 163 12.66 9.06 -3.62
C ASP A 163 13.71 8.79 -2.54
N ILE A 164 13.51 9.33 -1.33
CA ILE A 164 14.37 9.05 -0.17
C ILE A 164 14.36 7.55 0.19
N ALA A 165 13.19 6.91 0.18
CA ALA A 165 13.11 5.48 0.42
C ALA A 165 13.88 4.66 -0.63
N ALA A 166 13.89 5.10 -1.90
CA ALA A 166 14.63 4.46 -2.97
C ALA A 166 16.16 4.63 -2.83
N ASP A 167 16.62 5.70 -2.19
CA ASP A 167 18.04 5.88 -1.87
C ASP A 167 18.54 4.92 -0.79
N ILE A 168 17.67 4.51 0.12
CA ILE A 168 18.04 3.73 1.31
C ILE A 168 17.72 2.23 1.13
N CYS A 169 16.55 1.91 0.57
CA CYS A 169 16.06 0.55 0.46
C CYS A 169 16.39 -0.06 -0.90
N VAL A 170 17.19 -1.12 -0.90
CA VAL A 170 17.59 -1.85 -2.14
C VAL A 170 16.41 -2.50 -2.86
N TYR A 171 15.27 -2.65 -2.21
CA TYR A 171 14.04 -3.24 -2.76
C TYR A 171 13.06 -2.20 -3.30
N THR A 172 13.46 -0.94 -3.39
CA THR A 172 12.61 0.18 -3.84
C THR A 172 13.29 0.91 -4.98
N ASN A 173 12.53 1.27 -6.03
CA ASN A 173 13.04 2.08 -7.13
C ASN A 173 12.27 3.40 -7.28
N ARG A 174 12.71 4.23 -8.25
CA ARG A 174 12.14 5.56 -8.53
C ARG A 174 11.02 5.55 -9.57
N ASN A 175 10.59 4.38 -10.04
CA ASN A 175 9.42 4.27 -10.92
C ASN A 175 8.15 4.37 -10.08
N ILE A 176 7.78 5.57 -9.72
CA ILE A 176 6.69 5.86 -8.77
C ILE A 176 5.39 6.07 -9.53
N THR A 177 4.38 5.27 -9.19
CA THR A 177 2.98 5.47 -9.60
C THR A 177 2.24 6.16 -8.46
N VAL A 178 1.44 7.16 -8.78
CA VAL A 178 0.67 7.96 -7.80
C VAL A 178 -0.80 7.98 -8.20
N GLU A 179 -1.68 7.76 -7.21
CA GLU A 179 -3.12 8.01 -7.29
C GLU A 179 -3.52 9.05 -6.24
N LYS A 180 -4.49 9.91 -6.60
CA LYS A 180 -4.90 11.08 -5.80
C LYS A 180 -6.41 11.26 -5.82
N LEU A 181 -6.98 11.59 -4.65
CA LEU A 181 -8.35 12.07 -4.47
C LEU A 181 -8.36 13.44 -3.80
#